data_d7df363c38417b9cc5852a3d73e60f93
#
_entry.id   d7df363c38417b9cc5852a3d73e60f93
#
_cell.length_a   1.000
_cell.length_b   1.000
_cell.length_c   1.000
_cell.angle_alpha   90.00
_cell.angle_beta   90.00
_cell.angle_gamma   90.00
#
_symmetry.space_group_name_H-M   'P 1'
#
loop_
_entity.id
_entity.type
_entity.pdbx_description
1 polymer ?
#
loop_
_entity_poly.entity_id
_entity_poly.type
_entity_poly.pdbx_seq_one_letter_code
_entity_poly.pdbx_strand_id
1 'polypeptide(L)'
;QNDHEYGGIGVAVADRPGGPYKDALGKPLIDRIVNGAQPIDQFVFRDDGTHYMYYGGWHHCNMVKLSDDLLSVVPFDDGETYKSVTPENYVEGPFMFKRGGKYYFMWSEGGWGGPDYSVAYAIADSPFGPFERIGKILQQDPEIATGAGHHSVIRIPGKDEYYIVYHRRPLGATAMGHRQTCIDRMEFDADGFIKPVKMTFEGVKPVRIK
;
A
#
# COMPACT_ATOMS: atom_id res chain seq x y z
N GLN A 1 -5.26 13.86 12.93
CA GLN A 1 -4.97 12.91 14.00
C GLN A 1 -4.16 13.66 15.06
N ASN A 2 -4.61 13.68 16.30
CA ASN A 2 -3.85 14.29 17.40
C ASN A 2 -2.74 13.32 17.83
N ASP A 3 -1.62 13.82 18.29
CA ASP A 3 -0.46 13.02 18.75
C ASP A 3 -0.81 12.02 19.88
N HIS A 4 -2.00 12.12 20.45
CA HIS A 4 -2.51 11.24 21.50
C HIS A 4 -3.48 10.16 20.99
N GLU A 5 -3.89 10.22 19.72
CA GLU A 5 -4.82 9.25 19.10
C GLU A 5 -4.10 8.52 17.95
N TYR A 6 -3.54 7.38 18.25
CA TYR A 6 -2.80 6.59 17.25
C TYR A 6 -3.70 5.82 16.27
N GLY A 7 -5.04 5.89 16.45
CA GLY A 7 -6.00 5.21 15.58
C GLY A 7 -6.20 3.74 15.92
N GLY A 8 -6.76 3.00 14.98
CA GLY A 8 -7.00 1.56 15.06
C GLY A 8 -7.47 1.01 13.73
N ILE A 9 -7.26 -0.27 13.49
CA ILE A 9 -7.72 -0.98 12.31
C ILE A 9 -8.93 -1.82 12.69
N GLY A 10 -10.09 -1.52 12.11
CA GLY A 10 -11.33 -2.25 12.31
C GLY A 10 -11.68 -3.14 11.11
N VAL A 11 -12.73 -3.95 11.27
CA VAL A 11 -13.28 -4.81 10.20
C VAL A 11 -14.77 -4.56 10.05
N ALA A 12 -15.20 -4.27 8.83
CA ALA A 12 -16.60 -4.16 8.47
C ALA A 12 -16.93 -5.09 7.30
N VAL A 13 -18.13 -5.68 7.33
CA VAL A 13 -18.58 -6.67 6.35
C VAL A 13 -19.89 -6.23 5.70
N ALA A 14 -20.03 -6.51 4.42
CA ALA A 14 -21.26 -6.28 3.63
C ALA A 14 -21.47 -7.41 2.62
N ASP A 15 -22.72 -7.61 2.19
CA ASP A 15 -23.08 -8.61 1.16
C ASP A 15 -22.73 -8.16 -0.26
N ARG A 16 -22.38 -6.89 -0.44
CA ARG A 16 -22.02 -6.28 -1.73
C ARG A 16 -21.01 -5.14 -1.55
N PRO A 17 -20.17 -4.83 -2.55
CA PRO A 17 -19.11 -3.81 -2.44
C PRO A 17 -19.63 -2.40 -2.10
N GLY A 18 -20.87 -2.05 -2.46
CA GLY A 18 -21.47 -0.76 -2.12
C GLY A 18 -22.12 -0.70 -0.73
N GLY A 19 -21.99 -1.74 0.09
CA GLY A 19 -22.57 -1.81 1.43
C GLY A 19 -24.10 -2.03 1.42
N PRO A 20 -24.79 -1.74 2.55
CA PRO A 20 -24.24 -1.13 3.77
C PRO A 20 -23.27 -2.06 4.52
N TYR A 21 -22.22 -1.47 5.04
CA TYR A 21 -21.24 -2.20 5.87
C TYR A 21 -21.68 -2.20 7.34
N LYS A 22 -21.40 -3.31 8.00
CA LYS A 22 -21.60 -3.48 9.46
C LYS A 22 -20.28 -3.80 10.10
N ASP A 23 -20.00 -3.16 11.24
CA ASP A 23 -18.85 -3.52 12.07
C ASP A 23 -18.97 -5.01 12.49
N ALA A 24 -17.95 -5.78 12.17
CA ALA A 24 -17.93 -7.21 12.42
C ALA A 24 -17.46 -7.58 13.84
N LEU A 25 -16.72 -6.70 14.50
CA LEU A 25 -16.02 -7.01 15.76
C LEU A 25 -16.52 -6.20 16.95
N GLY A 26 -17.12 -5.02 16.74
CA GLY A 26 -17.48 -4.07 17.80
C GLY A 26 -16.24 -3.49 18.54
N LYS A 27 -15.05 -3.73 18.02
CA LYS A 27 -13.76 -3.26 18.54
C LYS A 27 -12.72 -3.28 17.43
N PRO A 28 -11.60 -2.55 17.53
CA PRO A 28 -10.51 -2.65 16.57
C PRO A 28 -9.92 -4.07 16.53
N LEU A 29 -9.52 -4.51 15.34
CA LEU A 29 -8.70 -5.69 15.11
C LEU A 29 -7.26 -5.44 15.60
N ILE A 30 -6.73 -4.26 15.31
CA ILE A 30 -5.46 -3.75 15.85
C ILE A 30 -5.79 -2.46 16.61
N ASP A 31 -5.55 -2.46 17.91
CA ASP A 31 -5.95 -1.40 18.85
C ASP A 31 -4.77 -0.64 19.47
N ARG A 32 -3.54 -0.99 19.13
CA ARG A 32 -2.34 -0.44 19.77
C ARG A 32 -1.15 -0.36 18.81
N ILE A 33 -0.18 0.44 19.20
CA ILE A 33 1.14 0.50 18.55
C ILE A 33 1.92 -0.78 18.93
N VAL A 34 2.44 -1.46 17.91
CA VAL A 34 3.34 -2.62 18.04
C VAL A 34 4.56 -2.35 17.18
N ASN A 35 5.77 -2.64 17.67
CA ASN A 35 7.05 -2.39 16.97
C ASN A 35 7.18 -0.96 16.41
N GLY A 36 6.57 0.04 17.06
CA GLY A 36 6.56 1.42 16.62
C GLY A 36 5.56 1.75 15.51
N ALA A 37 4.90 0.76 14.91
CA ALA A 37 3.97 0.96 13.82
C ALA A 37 2.62 1.50 14.30
N GLN A 38 2.23 2.66 13.80
CA GLN A 38 0.89 3.19 13.97
C GLN A 38 -0.12 2.27 13.28
N PRO A 39 -1.25 1.91 13.90
CA PRO A 39 -2.27 1.05 13.28
C PRO A 39 -3.10 1.84 12.24
N ILE A 40 -2.53 1.99 11.06
CA ILE A 40 -3.08 2.72 9.91
C ILE A 40 -2.61 2.06 8.59
N ASP A 41 -3.26 2.41 7.50
CA ASP A 41 -2.84 2.08 6.12
C ASP A 41 -2.69 0.58 5.87
N GLN A 42 -3.65 -0.20 6.32
CA GLN A 42 -3.62 -1.64 6.17
C GLN A 42 -3.81 -2.07 4.70
N PHE A 43 -3.04 -3.06 4.30
CA PHE A 43 -3.20 -3.78 3.04
C PHE A 43 -3.24 -5.29 3.29
N VAL A 44 -4.29 -5.96 2.82
CA VAL A 44 -4.42 -7.42 2.93
C VAL A 44 -3.96 -8.07 1.63
N PHE A 45 -3.00 -8.98 1.76
CA PHE A 45 -2.45 -9.76 0.68
C PHE A 45 -2.72 -11.24 0.91
N ARG A 46 -3.25 -11.92 -0.12
CA ARG A 46 -3.47 -13.37 -0.08
C ARG A 46 -2.40 -14.09 -0.90
N ASP A 47 -1.69 -15.02 -0.24
CA ASP A 47 -0.67 -15.87 -0.88
C ASP A 47 -0.89 -17.33 -0.48
N ASP A 48 -1.01 -18.21 -1.45
CA ASP A 48 -1.20 -19.67 -1.27
C ASP A 48 -2.25 -20.05 -0.21
N GLY A 49 -3.38 -19.32 -0.22
CA GLY A 49 -4.50 -19.53 0.69
C GLY A 49 -4.40 -18.78 2.01
N THR A 50 -3.23 -18.31 2.41
CA THR A 50 -3.02 -17.55 3.65
C THR A 50 -3.24 -16.07 3.43
N HIS A 51 -3.87 -15.40 4.39
CA HIS A 51 -4.06 -13.95 4.37
C HIS A 51 -3.04 -13.28 5.30
N TYR A 52 -2.29 -12.35 4.74
CA TYR A 52 -1.36 -11.49 5.45
C TYR A 52 -1.86 -10.05 5.40
N MET A 53 -1.68 -9.30 6.47
CA MET A 53 -1.95 -7.87 6.49
C MET A 53 -0.67 -7.13 6.82
N TYR A 54 -0.28 -6.22 5.91
CA TYR A 54 0.77 -5.24 6.14
C TYR A 54 0.12 -3.94 6.58
N TYR A 55 0.67 -3.28 7.58
CA TYR A 55 0.15 -2.02 8.05
C TYR A 55 1.23 -1.21 8.76
N GLY A 56 1.05 0.08 8.81
CA GLY A 56 1.85 0.94 9.66
C GLY A 56 2.08 2.33 9.08
N GLY A 57 2.15 3.29 9.99
CA GLY A 57 2.66 4.62 9.79
C GLY A 57 3.87 4.87 10.68
N TRP A 58 4.28 6.15 10.80
CA TRP A 58 5.38 6.62 11.64
C TRP A 58 6.70 5.89 11.38
N HIS A 59 7.00 5.62 10.10
CA HIS A 59 8.23 4.96 9.65
C HIS A 59 8.39 3.49 10.07
N HIS A 60 7.30 2.82 10.45
CA HIS A 60 7.31 1.41 10.85
C HIS A 60 6.23 0.63 10.13
N CYS A 61 6.57 -0.56 9.65
CA CYS A 61 5.67 -1.50 9.00
C CYS A 61 5.65 -2.83 9.72
N ASN A 62 4.46 -3.28 10.09
CA ASN A 62 4.23 -4.62 10.58
C ASN A 62 3.56 -5.50 9.53
N MET A 63 3.82 -6.79 9.63
CA MET A 63 3.08 -7.85 8.98
C MET A 63 2.43 -8.74 10.04
N VAL A 64 1.16 -9.09 9.85
CA VAL A 64 0.42 -10.04 10.66
C VAL A 64 -0.24 -11.09 9.76
N LYS A 65 -0.47 -12.28 10.32
CA LYS A 65 -1.28 -13.34 9.69
C LYS A 65 -2.72 -13.22 10.17
N LEU A 66 -3.67 -13.27 9.25
CA LEU A 66 -5.10 -13.24 9.57
C LEU A 66 -5.68 -14.65 9.58
N SER A 67 -6.72 -14.85 10.38
CA SER A 67 -7.57 -16.03 10.30
C SER A 67 -8.29 -16.13 8.95
N ASP A 68 -8.81 -17.29 8.60
CA ASP A 68 -9.49 -17.54 7.31
C ASP A 68 -10.73 -16.65 7.12
N ASP A 69 -11.40 -16.30 8.21
CA ASP A 69 -12.56 -15.39 8.21
C ASP A 69 -12.16 -13.90 8.23
N LEU A 70 -10.87 -13.57 8.33
CA LEU A 70 -10.30 -12.23 8.42
C LEU A 70 -10.69 -11.44 9.68
N LEU A 71 -11.25 -12.07 10.68
CA LEU A 71 -11.78 -11.43 11.89
C LEU A 71 -10.80 -11.43 13.07
N SER A 72 -9.67 -12.10 12.95
CA SER A 72 -8.64 -12.15 13.99
C SER A 72 -7.23 -12.22 13.44
N VAL A 73 -6.28 -11.76 14.24
CA VAL A 73 -4.85 -11.97 14.02
C VAL A 73 -4.46 -13.30 14.68
N VAL A 74 -3.72 -14.13 13.95
CA VAL A 74 -3.25 -15.44 14.42
C VAL A 74 -1.73 -15.49 14.39
N PRO A 75 -1.08 -16.28 15.26
CA PRO A 75 0.37 -16.43 15.25
C PRO A 75 0.89 -17.01 13.93
N PHE A 76 2.10 -16.65 13.55
CA PHE A 76 2.90 -17.38 12.56
C PHE A 76 3.38 -18.71 13.12
N ASP A 77 3.94 -19.55 12.27
CA ASP A 77 4.38 -20.91 12.67
C ASP A 77 5.53 -20.91 13.68
N ASP A 78 6.28 -19.81 13.78
CA ASP A 78 7.31 -19.59 14.79
C ASP A 78 6.75 -19.04 16.14
N GLY A 79 5.43 -18.85 16.23
CA GLY A 79 4.75 -18.36 17.42
C GLY A 79 4.67 -16.83 17.53
N GLU A 80 5.35 -16.07 16.68
CA GLU A 80 5.22 -14.61 16.65
C GLU A 80 3.86 -14.18 16.10
N THR A 81 3.32 -13.09 16.61
CA THR A 81 2.06 -12.52 16.12
C THR A 81 2.29 -11.33 15.20
N TYR A 82 3.34 -10.57 15.43
CA TYR A 82 3.70 -9.37 14.67
C TYR A 82 5.15 -9.47 14.20
N LYS A 83 5.36 -9.33 12.89
CA LYS A 83 6.70 -9.26 12.31
C LYS A 83 6.96 -7.84 11.82
N SER A 84 8.06 -7.23 12.27
CA SER A 84 8.51 -5.98 11.69
C SER A 84 9.13 -6.27 10.32
N VAL A 85 8.59 -5.62 9.28
CA VAL A 85 9.04 -5.78 7.89
C VAL A 85 9.38 -4.43 7.26
N THR A 86 9.77 -3.48 8.07
CA THR A 86 10.04 -2.09 7.67
C THR A 86 11.22 -1.99 6.72
N PRO A 87 11.05 -1.59 5.45
CA PRO A 87 12.17 -1.34 4.56
C PRO A 87 12.80 0.03 4.81
N GLU A 88 13.93 0.27 4.18
CA GLU A 88 14.63 1.56 4.24
C GLU A 88 13.72 2.71 3.73
N ASN A 89 13.75 3.84 4.42
CA ASN A 89 12.98 5.06 4.13
C ASN A 89 11.44 4.89 4.12
N TYR A 90 10.92 3.80 4.65
CA TYR A 90 9.48 3.60 4.80
C TYR A 90 8.86 4.71 5.66
N VAL A 91 7.72 5.23 5.21
CA VAL A 91 6.89 6.16 5.97
C VAL A 91 5.54 5.55 6.30
N GLU A 92 4.81 5.09 5.27
CA GLU A 92 3.45 4.55 5.39
C GLU A 92 2.97 3.89 4.08
N GLY A 93 1.71 3.44 4.03
CA GLY A 93 1.04 2.99 2.81
C GLY A 93 1.63 1.75 2.17
N PRO A 94 1.78 0.63 2.91
CA PRO A 94 2.33 -0.60 2.34
C PRO A 94 1.37 -1.21 1.33
N PHE A 95 1.92 -1.77 0.26
CA PHE A 95 1.19 -2.51 -0.75
C PHE A 95 2.03 -3.68 -1.28
N MET A 96 1.40 -4.82 -1.52
CA MET A 96 2.06 -6.03 -2.01
C MET A 96 1.34 -6.61 -3.21
N PHE A 97 2.09 -7.04 -4.23
CA PHE A 97 1.58 -7.89 -5.30
C PHE A 97 2.62 -8.92 -5.73
N LYS A 98 2.18 -9.97 -6.43
CA LYS A 98 3.04 -11.03 -6.94
C LYS A 98 3.06 -11.01 -8.46
N ARG A 99 4.26 -11.04 -9.07
CA ARG A 99 4.46 -11.10 -10.51
C ARG A 99 5.66 -12.01 -10.82
N GLY A 100 5.50 -12.98 -11.72
CA GLY A 100 6.58 -13.88 -12.13
C GLY A 100 7.19 -14.68 -10.97
N GLY A 101 6.39 -15.01 -9.93
CA GLY A 101 6.88 -15.72 -8.74
C GLY A 101 7.59 -14.83 -7.70
N LYS A 102 7.82 -13.57 -8.00
CA LYS A 102 8.43 -12.60 -7.09
C LYS A 102 7.39 -11.72 -6.40
N TYR A 103 7.71 -11.24 -5.20
CA TYR A 103 6.89 -10.36 -4.37
C TYR A 103 7.40 -8.93 -4.51
N TYR A 104 6.52 -8.05 -4.95
CA TYR A 104 6.79 -6.62 -5.09
C TYR A 104 6.16 -5.90 -3.91
N PHE A 105 6.99 -5.46 -2.99
CA PHE A 105 6.54 -4.66 -1.85
C PHE A 105 6.76 -3.19 -2.14
N MET A 106 5.72 -2.41 -2.01
CA MET A 106 5.72 -0.98 -2.32
C MET A 106 5.26 -0.18 -1.11
N TRP A 107 5.77 1.05 -0.96
CA TRP A 107 5.43 1.93 0.16
C TRP A 107 5.61 3.40 -0.20
N SER A 108 5.08 4.28 0.66
CA SER A 108 5.31 5.72 0.55
C SER A 108 6.53 6.15 1.33
N GLU A 109 7.30 7.07 0.73
CA GLU A 109 8.45 7.77 1.30
C GLU A 109 8.19 9.27 1.32
N GLY A 110 8.94 10.01 2.16
CA GLY A 110 8.83 11.47 2.30
C GLY A 110 7.63 11.90 3.14
N GLY A 111 7.48 13.19 3.36
CA GLY A 111 6.40 13.75 4.15
C GLY A 111 5.07 13.78 3.40
N TRP A 112 4.02 13.15 3.94
CA TRP A 112 2.69 13.08 3.29
C TRP A 112 2.09 14.47 2.96
N GLY A 113 2.51 15.50 3.65
CA GLY A 113 2.16 16.90 3.40
C GLY A 113 3.14 17.64 2.48
N GLY A 114 4.30 17.05 2.18
CA GLY A 114 5.40 17.67 1.41
C GLY A 114 5.39 17.35 -0.09
N PRO A 115 6.19 18.05 -0.87
CA PRO A 115 6.35 17.77 -2.30
C PRO A 115 7.17 16.49 -2.55
N ASP A 116 7.95 16.05 -1.58
CA ASP A 116 8.83 14.89 -1.59
C ASP A 116 8.10 13.54 -1.35
N TYR A 117 6.80 13.58 -1.05
CA TYR A 117 5.99 12.38 -0.93
C TYR A 117 6.04 11.59 -2.25
N SER A 118 6.34 10.31 -2.16
CA SER A 118 6.74 9.49 -3.31
C SER A 118 6.43 8.01 -3.04
N VAL A 119 6.57 7.16 -4.04
CA VAL A 119 6.44 5.71 -3.92
C VAL A 119 7.76 5.03 -4.26
N ALA A 120 8.23 4.17 -3.36
CA ALA A 120 9.37 3.29 -3.57
C ALA A 120 8.96 1.82 -3.49
N TYR A 121 9.89 0.91 -3.82
CA TYR A 121 9.61 -0.51 -3.83
C TYR A 121 10.84 -1.38 -3.59
N ALA A 122 10.57 -2.64 -3.27
CA ALA A 122 11.50 -3.76 -3.21
C ALA A 122 10.96 -4.97 -3.96
N ILE A 123 11.82 -5.90 -4.35
CA ILE A 123 11.48 -7.22 -4.88
C ILE A 123 12.07 -8.27 -3.95
N ALA A 124 11.25 -9.26 -3.55
CA ALA A 124 11.67 -10.35 -2.67
C ALA A 124 11.24 -11.72 -3.21
N ASP A 125 11.83 -12.78 -2.67
CA ASP A 125 11.46 -14.16 -2.95
C ASP A 125 10.36 -14.69 -2.02
N SER A 126 10.02 -13.90 -0.99
CA SER A 126 9.10 -14.27 0.07
C SER A 126 8.21 -13.08 0.45
N PRO A 127 6.94 -13.30 0.87
CA PRO A 127 6.10 -12.25 1.42
C PRO A 127 6.64 -11.67 2.74
N PHE A 128 7.61 -12.32 3.35
CA PHE A 128 8.29 -11.88 4.57
C PHE A 128 9.52 -11.00 4.32
N GLY A 129 9.89 -10.80 3.06
CA GLY A 129 11.14 -10.15 2.69
C GLY A 129 12.35 -11.11 2.66
N PRO A 130 13.58 -10.61 2.85
CA PRO A 130 13.92 -9.22 3.15
C PRO A 130 13.52 -8.26 2.03
N PHE A 131 13.11 -7.04 2.40
CA PHE A 131 12.71 -6.00 1.45
C PHE A 131 13.83 -4.97 1.30
N GLU A 132 14.80 -5.29 0.46
CA GLU A 132 15.88 -4.38 0.10
C GLU A 132 15.37 -3.33 -0.89
N ARG A 133 15.46 -2.06 -0.50
CA ARG A 133 14.96 -0.94 -1.29
C ARG A 133 15.70 -0.85 -2.62
N ILE A 134 14.93 -0.86 -3.73
CA ILE A 134 15.47 -0.68 -5.08
C ILE A 134 15.49 0.80 -5.45
N GLY A 135 14.38 1.52 -5.31
CA GLY A 135 14.29 2.92 -5.65
C GLY A 135 12.88 3.46 -5.72
N LYS A 136 12.77 4.74 -6.04
CA LYS A 136 11.49 5.42 -6.27
C LYS A 136 10.99 5.14 -7.69
N ILE A 137 9.69 4.89 -7.81
CA ILE A 137 9.01 4.70 -9.09
C ILE A 137 8.00 5.81 -9.39
N LEU A 138 7.53 6.51 -8.35
CA LEU A 138 6.63 7.65 -8.49
C LEU A 138 7.10 8.77 -7.56
N GLN A 139 7.24 9.95 -8.08
CA GLN A 139 7.63 11.17 -7.36
C GLN A 139 7.05 12.38 -8.05
N GLN A 140 7.20 13.56 -7.45
CA GLN A 140 6.74 14.80 -8.06
C GLN A 140 7.30 15.00 -9.48
N ASP A 141 6.48 15.62 -10.32
CA ASP A 141 6.87 16.17 -11.61
C ASP A 141 6.59 17.69 -11.58
N PRO A 142 7.60 18.55 -11.69
CA PRO A 142 7.42 19.99 -11.54
C PRO A 142 6.54 20.62 -12.61
N GLU A 143 6.27 19.93 -13.72
CA GLU A 143 5.39 20.39 -14.79
C GLU A 143 3.95 19.88 -14.62
N ILE A 144 3.72 18.86 -13.78
CA ILE A 144 2.43 18.19 -13.67
C ILE A 144 1.83 18.28 -12.27
N ALA A 145 2.56 17.83 -11.24
CA ALA A 145 2.03 17.74 -9.89
C ALA A 145 3.13 17.50 -8.84
N THR A 146 2.80 17.74 -7.57
CA THR A 146 3.67 17.47 -6.42
C THR A 146 3.05 16.42 -5.50
N GLY A 147 3.83 15.89 -4.55
CA GLY A 147 3.37 15.06 -3.45
C GLY A 147 2.60 13.82 -3.93
N ALA A 148 3.13 13.14 -4.93
CA ALA A 148 2.53 11.92 -5.48
C ALA A 148 2.91 10.71 -4.62
N GLY A 149 1.90 10.05 -4.05
CA GLY A 149 2.14 8.90 -3.18
C GLY A 149 0.86 8.17 -2.76
N HIS A 150 0.95 7.34 -1.76
CA HIS A 150 -0.12 6.50 -1.20
C HIS A 150 -0.95 5.84 -2.30
N HIS A 151 -0.55 4.67 -2.71
CA HIS A 151 -0.95 4.06 -3.96
C HIS A 151 -1.63 2.69 -3.77
N SER A 152 -2.18 2.20 -4.84
CA SER A 152 -2.54 0.79 -5.05
C SER A 152 -2.20 0.39 -6.48
N VAL A 153 -2.15 -0.91 -6.76
CA VAL A 153 -1.86 -1.44 -8.10
C VAL A 153 -3.05 -2.26 -8.59
N ILE A 154 -3.44 -2.03 -9.83
CA ILE A 154 -4.45 -2.82 -10.52
C ILE A 154 -3.75 -3.62 -11.61
N ARG A 155 -3.96 -4.94 -11.59
CA ARG A 155 -3.60 -5.82 -12.69
C ARG A 155 -4.83 -6.16 -13.52
N ILE A 156 -4.73 -6.09 -14.84
CA ILE A 156 -5.82 -6.54 -15.71
C ILE A 156 -5.88 -8.09 -15.67
N PRO A 157 -7.04 -8.67 -15.35
CA PRO A 157 -7.19 -10.12 -15.30
C PRO A 157 -6.76 -10.80 -16.60
N GLY A 158 -5.93 -11.84 -16.50
CA GLY A 158 -5.42 -12.60 -17.64
C GLY A 158 -4.32 -11.92 -18.46
N LYS A 159 -3.87 -10.71 -18.07
CA LYS A 159 -2.80 -9.97 -18.76
C LYS A 159 -1.66 -9.61 -17.83
N ASP A 160 -0.47 -9.39 -18.40
CA ASP A 160 0.67 -8.76 -17.70
C ASP A 160 0.64 -7.25 -17.95
N GLU A 161 -0.50 -6.63 -17.58
CA GLU A 161 -0.80 -5.21 -17.77
C GLU A 161 -1.21 -4.61 -16.42
N TYR A 162 -0.49 -3.58 -15.97
CA TYR A 162 -0.61 -2.99 -14.65
C TYR A 162 -0.82 -1.50 -14.71
N TYR A 163 -1.55 -1.01 -13.73
CA TYR A 163 -1.81 0.41 -13.49
C TYR A 163 -1.56 0.73 -12.03
N ILE A 164 -0.98 1.90 -11.77
CA ILE A 164 -0.86 2.46 -10.44
C ILE A 164 -1.97 3.49 -10.23
N VAL A 165 -2.73 3.32 -9.15
CA VAL A 165 -3.70 4.30 -8.66
C VAL A 165 -3.07 5.01 -7.48
N TYR A 166 -3.03 6.32 -7.48
CA TYR A 166 -2.32 7.10 -6.47
C TYR A 166 -2.99 8.46 -6.29
N HIS A 167 -2.57 9.20 -5.29
CA HIS A 167 -2.94 10.60 -5.21
C HIS A 167 -1.75 11.51 -5.53
N ARG A 168 -2.06 12.71 -6.00
CA ARG A 168 -1.11 13.81 -6.19
C ARG A 168 -1.78 15.14 -5.84
N ARG A 169 -0.98 16.20 -5.71
CA ARG A 169 -1.49 17.55 -5.53
C ARG A 169 -1.20 18.38 -6.77
N PRO A 170 -2.19 19.18 -7.26
CA PRO A 170 -1.95 20.11 -8.35
C PRO A 170 -0.81 21.07 -8.03
N LEU A 171 -0.10 21.52 -9.06
CA LEU A 171 0.90 22.58 -8.92
C LEU A 171 0.27 23.84 -8.31
N GLY A 172 0.97 24.45 -7.34
CA GLY A 172 0.49 25.63 -6.63
C GLY A 172 -0.52 25.35 -5.50
N ALA A 173 -0.95 24.10 -5.31
CA ALA A 173 -1.80 23.74 -4.16
C ALA A 173 -0.99 23.79 -2.86
N THR A 174 -1.45 24.59 -1.89
CA THR A 174 -0.81 24.77 -0.59
C THR A 174 -1.44 23.92 0.53
N ALA A 175 -2.71 23.51 0.37
CA ALA A 175 -3.38 22.68 1.35
C ALA A 175 -2.91 21.23 1.27
N MET A 176 -2.42 20.69 2.38
CA MET A 176 -1.93 19.30 2.47
C MET A 176 -2.98 18.27 2.08
N GLY A 177 -4.26 18.53 2.39
CA GLY A 177 -5.39 17.67 2.04
C GLY A 177 -5.89 17.83 0.60
N HIS A 178 -5.33 18.72 -0.22
CA HIS A 178 -5.73 18.89 -1.62
C HIS A 178 -5.15 17.75 -2.47
N ARG A 179 -5.80 16.60 -2.44
CA ARG A 179 -5.37 15.38 -3.14
C ARG A 179 -6.33 15.07 -4.28
N GLN A 180 -5.76 14.75 -5.44
CA GLN A 180 -6.48 14.26 -6.60
C GLN A 180 -6.11 12.81 -6.84
N THR A 181 -7.12 11.94 -6.98
CA THR A 181 -6.91 10.55 -7.37
C THR A 181 -6.54 10.49 -8.85
N CYS A 182 -5.47 9.77 -9.14
CA CYS A 182 -4.91 9.60 -10.47
C CYS A 182 -4.66 8.12 -10.76
N ILE A 183 -4.63 7.81 -12.05
CA ILE A 183 -4.28 6.47 -12.53
C ILE A 183 -3.37 6.61 -13.75
N ASP A 184 -2.22 5.93 -13.71
CA ASP A 184 -1.28 5.87 -14.83
C ASP A 184 -0.78 4.44 -15.03
N ARG A 185 -0.15 4.21 -16.18
CA ARG A 185 0.40 2.92 -16.53
C ARG A 185 1.63 2.62 -15.67
N MET A 186 1.72 1.39 -15.17
CA MET A 186 2.90 0.87 -14.51
C MET A 186 3.54 -0.21 -15.39
N GLU A 187 4.78 0.03 -15.81
CA GLU A 187 5.50 -0.83 -16.73
C GLU A 187 6.72 -1.46 -16.07
N PHE A 188 7.17 -2.57 -16.63
CA PHE A 188 8.35 -3.31 -16.19
C PHE A 188 9.39 -3.33 -17.30
N ASP A 189 10.65 -3.41 -16.93
CA ASP A 189 11.73 -3.70 -17.88
C ASP A 189 11.89 -5.23 -18.10
N ALA A 190 12.91 -5.62 -18.88
CA ALA A 190 13.17 -7.01 -19.21
C ALA A 190 13.59 -7.86 -18.00
N ASP A 191 14.18 -7.24 -16.99
CA ASP A 191 14.65 -7.88 -15.76
C ASP A 191 13.57 -7.92 -14.66
N GLY A 192 12.40 -7.30 -14.94
CA GLY A 192 11.26 -7.27 -14.03
C GLY A 192 11.26 -6.08 -13.07
N PHE A 193 12.17 -5.13 -13.19
CA PHE A 193 12.12 -3.91 -12.39
C PHE A 193 11.00 -2.98 -12.86
N ILE A 194 10.35 -2.33 -11.90
CA ILE A 194 9.32 -1.33 -12.22
C ILE A 194 10.00 -0.09 -12.78
N LYS A 195 9.59 0.32 -14.00
CA LYS A 195 10.06 1.56 -14.60
C LYS A 195 9.48 2.77 -13.88
N PRO A 196 10.18 3.92 -13.84
CA PRO A 196 9.61 5.15 -13.34
C PRO A 196 8.26 5.46 -14.00
N VAL A 197 7.25 5.69 -13.17
CA VAL A 197 5.89 6.00 -13.63
C VAL A 197 5.87 7.39 -14.23
N LYS A 198 5.37 7.49 -15.44
CA LYS A 198 5.14 8.77 -16.11
C LYS A 198 3.75 9.28 -15.72
N MET A 199 3.70 10.33 -14.92
CA MET A 199 2.45 11.03 -14.63
C MET A 199 1.87 11.65 -15.90
N THR A 200 0.54 11.59 -16.04
CA THR A 200 -0.20 12.22 -17.13
C THR A 200 -1.34 13.08 -16.60
N PHE A 201 -1.83 14.00 -17.41
CA PHE A 201 -3.07 14.73 -17.10
C PHE A 201 -4.30 13.93 -17.49
N GLU A 202 -4.20 13.10 -18.54
CA GLU A 202 -5.30 12.37 -19.13
C GLU A 202 -5.62 11.07 -18.39
N GLY A 203 -4.65 10.52 -17.65
CA GLY A 203 -4.76 9.19 -17.06
C GLY A 203 -4.76 8.09 -18.12
N VAL A 204 -5.57 7.06 -17.93
CA VAL A 204 -5.62 5.89 -18.82
C VAL A 204 -6.99 5.71 -19.46
N LYS A 205 -7.02 5.15 -20.67
CA LYS A 205 -8.27 4.82 -21.34
C LYS A 205 -8.96 3.63 -20.66
N PRO A 206 -10.30 3.60 -20.64
CA PRO A 206 -11.03 2.46 -20.12
C PRO A 206 -10.63 1.14 -20.81
N VAL A 207 -10.41 0.11 -20.03
CA VAL A 207 -10.12 -1.24 -20.53
C VAL A 207 -11.33 -2.13 -20.27
N ARG A 208 -11.81 -2.82 -21.31
CA ARG A 208 -12.87 -3.80 -21.17
C ARG A 208 -12.28 -5.08 -20.56
N ILE A 209 -12.77 -5.45 -19.38
CA ILE A 209 -12.50 -6.75 -18.77
C ILE A 209 -13.53 -7.73 -19.34
N LYS A 210 -13.05 -8.81 -19.96
CA LYS A 210 -13.91 -9.90 -20.46
C LYS A 210 -14.11 -10.94 -19.38
#